data_0dcaea151068ffc803869211746d3b09
#
_entry.id   0dcaea151068ffc803869211746d3b09
#
_cell.length_a   1.000
_cell.length_b   1.000
_cell.length_c   1.000
_cell.angle_alpha   90.00
_cell.angle_beta   90.00
_cell.angle_gamma   90.00
#
_symmetry.space_group_name_H-M   'P 1'
#
loop_
_entity.id
_entity.type
_entity.pdbx_description
1 polymer ?
#
loop_
_entity_poly.entity_id
_entity_poly.type
_entity_poly.pdbx_seq_one_letter_code
_entity_poly.pdbx_strand_id
1 'polypeptide(L)'
;RHKKEWGCRYVLASLIIAVSVMLTGVCVTLYPAFLQDAKSYSPYDMVYSKIYGMNQVSVQDVLHILEKNGVTVEQVIQLPYIRDDVFNYLPVTEINRDFGCDYQIQEGEFLNLFQYNLEDGYEHNIQPVSTVTISGDRKLQSVGTDVKILFNQNPTFADKTLIINDSDFEKLSADIAGSAGIANLFQFQNWEDSYAGVCEVKEYLQESNQLNEDEQTYYELSSKVEKYQDAKKSGQFLLFLMAFVIGLMIMAEFLLIHSRIQAEKEENSRVVCSLRMLGMIDKEMVKCLCYKNFLRFIPPSVVGTILSFLPSYYLNESYGMGTNGILAGIVFGVIMTVGTFVVIRRYSEKEEKLYESGFIIQGRGFFERIF
;
A
#
# COMPACT_ATOMS: atom_id res chain seq x y z
N ARG A 1 26.13 15.53 34.54
CA ARG A 1 25.18 16.21 33.65
C ARG A 1 25.48 15.87 32.18
N HIS A 2 26.69 16.02 31.69
CA HIS A 2 27.10 15.71 30.29
C HIS A 2 26.84 14.26 29.83
N LYS A 3 27.02 13.25 30.70
CA LYS A 3 26.76 11.84 30.32
C LYS A 3 25.29 11.55 30.04
N LYS A 4 24.34 12.18 30.76
CA LYS A 4 22.88 12.02 30.56
C LYS A 4 22.42 12.67 29.25
N GLU A 5 22.91 13.85 28.95
CA GLU A 5 22.60 14.55 27.69
C GLU A 5 23.16 13.79 26.48
N TRP A 6 24.26 13.09 26.64
CA TRP A 6 24.89 12.28 25.62
C TRP A 6 24.03 11.08 25.24
N GLY A 7 23.50 10.36 26.22
CA GLY A 7 22.63 9.21 26.01
C GLY A 7 21.34 9.58 25.29
N CYS A 8 20.69 10.68 25.67
CA CYS A 8 19.43 11.12 25.07
C CYS A 8 19.56 11.44 23.57
N ARG A 9 20.62 12.15 23.18
CA ARG A 9 20.89 12.52 21.78
C ARG A 9 21.27 11.32 20.92
N TYR A 10 21.99 10.36 21.48
CA TYR A 10 22.33 9.10 20.83
C TYR A 10 21.05 8.30 20.50
N VAL A 11 20.17 8.15 21.48
CA VAL A 11 18.87 7.48 21.31
C VAL A 11 18.02 8.18 20.26
N LEU A 12 17.98 9.52 20.27
CA LEU A 12 17.20 10.29 19.30
C LEU A 12 17.71 10.09 17.87
N ALA A 13 19.02 10.17 17.65
CA ALA A 13 19.60 9.91 16.32
C ALA A 13 19.31 8.47 15.83
N SER A 14 19.47 7.47 16.72
CA SER A 14 19.15 6.08 16.38
C SER A 14 17.68 5.89 16.03
N LEU A 15 16.76 6.56 16.74
CA LEU A 15 15.32 6.51 16.47
C LEU A 15 14.96 7.16 15.13
N ILE A 16 15.52 8.31 14.81
CA ILE A 16 15.29 9.01 13.53
C ILE A 16 15.69 8.10 12.37
N ILE A 17 16.85 7.48 12.46
CA ILE A 17 17.34 6.56 11.43
C ILE A 17 16.46 5.30 11.36
N ALA A 18 16.11 4.71 12.49
CA ALA A 18 15.26 3.53 12.54
C ALA A 18 13.91 3.77 11.85
N VAL A 19 13.26 4.91 12.14
CA VAL A 19 11.99 5.28 11.52
C VAL A 19 12.16 5.54 10.01
N SER A 20 13.22 6.22 9.60
CA SER A 20 13.49 6.48 8.17
C SER A 20 13.72 5.19 7.38
N VAL A 21 14.46 4.26 7.93
CA VAL A 21 14.73 2.94 7.32
C VAL A 21 13.46 2.12 7.23
N MET A 22 12.66 2.07 8.30
CA MET A 22 11.38 1.37 8.33
C MET A 22 10.41 1.95 7.28
N LEU A 23 10.23 3.27 7.24
CA LEU A 23 9.36 3.93 6.27
C LEU A 23 9.78 3.65 4.82
N THR A 24 11.08 3.62 4.55
CA THR A 24 11.59 3.27 3.21
C THR A 24 11.24 1.84 2.83
N GLY A 25 11.36 0.89 3.75
CA GLY A 25 10.94 -0.49 3.55
C GLY A 25 9.43 -0.60 3.26
N VAL A 26 8.62 0.08 4.06
CA VAL A 26 7.15 0.14 3.90
C VAL A 26 6.76 0.73 2.54
N CYS A 27 7.40 1.83 2.10
CA CYS A 27 7.13 2.43 0.77
C CYS A 27 7.33 1.46 -0.38
N VAL A 28 8.42 0.69 -0.34
CA VAL A 28 8.78 -0.25 -1.42
C VAL A 28 7.82 -1.44 -1.48
N THR A 29 7.22 -1.83 -0.36
CA THR A 29 6.33 -3.00 -0.29
C THR A 29 4.85 -2.65 -0.47
N LEU A 30 4.36 -1.59 0.18
CA LEU A 30 2.93 -1.24 0.17
C LEU A 30 2.41 -0.84 -1.22
N TYR A 31 3.19 -0.06 -1.97
CA TYR A 31 2.72 0.42 -3.27
C TYR A 31 2.45 -0.69 -4.29
N PRO A 32 3.38 -1.64 -4.51
CA PRO A 32 3.10 -2.80 -5.36
C PRO A 32 1.96 -3.67 -4.85
N ALA A 33 1.83 -3.84 -3.51
CA ALA A 33 0.76 -4.62 -2.91
C ALA A 33 -0.61 -4.02 -3.23
N PHE A 34 -0.83 -2.72 -3.05
CA PHE A 34 -2.08 -2.06 -3.42
C PHE A 34 -2.46 -2.25 -4.89
N LEU A 35 -1.48 -2.19 -5.80
CA LEU A 35 -1.71 -2.43 -7.22
C LEU A 35 -2.05 -3.90 -7.52
N GLN A 36 -1.43 -4.81 -6.79
CA GLN A 36 -1.70 -6.24 -6.92
C GLN A 36 -3.08 -6.59 -6.40
N ASP A 37 -3.48 -6.06 -5.25
CA ASP A 37 -4.81 -6.27 -4.66
C ASP A 37 -5.91 -5.80 -5.60
N ALA A 38 -5.76 -4.60 -6.18
CA ALA A 38 -6.73 -4.09 -7.16
C ALA A 38 -6.91 -5.02 -8.38
N LYS A 39 -5.87 -5.78 -8.76
CA LYS A 39 -5.92 -6.76 -9.84
C LYS A 39 -6.51 -8.10 -9.37
N SER A 40 -6.10 -8.61 -8.22
CA SER A 40 -6.49 -9.93 -7.72
C SER A 40 -7.98 -10.01 -7.36
N TYR A 41 -8.56 -8.90 -6.84
CA TYR A 41 -9.98 -8.80 -6.53
C TYR A 41 -10.89 -8.46 -7.72
N SER A 42 -10.35 -8.40 -8.93
CA SER A 42 -11.11 -8.09 -10.15
C SER A 42 -10.71 -9.04 -11.28
N PRO A 43 -11.18 -10.32 -11.26
CA PRO A 43 -10.90 -11.28 -12.31
C PRO A 43 -11.47 -10.85 -13.67
N TYR A 44 -12.57 -10.11 -13.69
CA TYR A 44 -13.13 -9.48 -14.89
C TYR A 44 -12.80 -8.00 -14.94
N ASP A 45 -12.64 -7.46 -16.13
CA ASP A 45 -12.20 -6.09 -16.33
C ASP A 45 -13.32 -5.07 -16.06
N MET A 46 -14.57 -5.48 -16.31
CA MET A 46 -15.77 -4.72 -15.93
C MET A 46 -16.91 -5.68 -15.62
N VAL A 47 -17.65 -5.39 -14.57
CA VAL A 47 -18.88 -6.10 -14.20
C VAL A 47 -19.94 -5.05 -13.89
N TYR A 48 -21.11 -5.17 -14.49
CA TYR A 48 -22.27 -4.43 -14.05
C TYR A 48 -23.49 -5.33 -13.90
N SER A 49 -24.33 -5.04 -12.93
CA SER A 49 -25.53 -5.80 -12.63
C SER A 49 -26.74 -4.88 -12.61
N LYS A 50 -27.88 -5.39 -13.04
CA LYS A 50 -29.15 -4.70 -12.97
C LYS A 50 -29.70 -4.80 -11.55
N ILE A 51 -30.04 -3.68 -10.94
CA ILE A 51 -30.71 -3.65 -9.64
C ILE A 51 -32.24 -3.61 -9.82
N TYR A 52 -32.96 -4.12 -8.83
CA TYR A 52 -34.42 -4.06 -8.78
C TYR A 52 -34.98 -2.65 -9.05
N GLY A 53 -36.00 -2.59 -9.88
CA GLY A 53 -36.68 -1.35 -10.28
C GLY A 53 -35.97 -0.49 -11.34
N MET A 54 -34.78 -0.89 -11.77
CA MET A 54 -34.03 -0.19 -12.78
C MET A 54 -34.28 -0.69 -14.22
N ASN A 55 -34.13 0.21 -15.20
CA ASN A 55 -34.21 -0.14 -16.61
C ASN A 55 -33.06 -1.09 -16.99
N GLN A 56 -33.38 -2.09 -17.78
CA GLN A 56 -32.33 -2.95 -18.31
C GLN A 56 -31.63 -2.24 -19.45
N VAL A 57 -30.33 -1.98 -19.26
CA VAL A 57 -29.48 -1.47 -20.32
C VAL A 57 -29.05 -2.63 -21.20
N SER A 58 -29.15 -2.44 -22.51
CA SER A 58 -28.73 -3.45 -23.49
C SER A 58 -27.21 -3.64 -23.43
N VAL A 59 -26.75 -4.90 -23.42
CA VAL A 59 -25.33 -5.22 -23.56
C VAL A 59 -24.75 -4.67 -24.86
N GLN A 60 -25.57 -4.60 -25.92
CA GLN A 60 -25.14 -4.10 -27.24
C GLN A 60 -24.82 -2.60 -27.18
N ASP A 61 -25.58 -1.81 -26.43
CA ASP A 61 -25.30 -0.39 -26.26
C ASP A 61 -24.00 -0.16 -25.51
N VAL A 62 -23.75 -0.97 -24.48
CA VAL A 62 -22.49 -0.95 -23.73
C VAL A 62 -21.30 -1.36 -24.60
N LEU A 63 -21.45 -2.40 -25.42
CA LEU A 63 -20.42 -2.83 -26.38
C LEU A 63 -20.11 -1.70 -27.38
N HIS A 64 -21.13 -1.02 -27.90
CA HIS A 64 -20.94 0.09 -28.82
C HIS A 64 -20.19 1.28 -28.19
N ILE A 65 -20.49 1.61 -26.92
CA ILE A 65 -19.76 2.64 -26.16
C ILE A 65 -18.30 2.24 -25.98
N LEU A 66 -18.03 1.00 -25.59
CA LEU A 66 -16.67 0.49 -25.41
C LEU A 66 -15.89 0.51 -26.73
N GLU A 67 -16.49 0.03 -27.83
CA GLU A 67 -15.87 0.05 -29.15
C GLU A 67 -15.57 1.47 -29.65
N LYS A 68 -16.50 2.42 -29.47
CA LYS A 68 -16.31 3.85 -29.78
C LYS A 68 -15.09 4.44 -29.07
N ASN A 69 -14.79 3.95 -27.85
CA ASN A 69 -13.62 4.35 -27.07
C ASN A 69 -12.37 3.50 -27.32
N GLY A 70 -12.39 2.66 -28.36
CA GLY A 70 -11.26 1.85 -28.73
C GLY A 70 -11.00 0.63 -27.82
N VAL A 71 -11.97 0.26 -26.98
CA VAL A 71 -11.87 -0.90 -26.09
C VAL A 71 -12.35 -2.15 -26.85
N THR A 72 -11.45 -3.11 -27.04
CA THR A 72 -11.79 -4.40 -27.65
C THR A 72 -12.22 -5.39 -26.58
N VAL A 73 -13.46 -5.86 -26.67
CA VAL A 73 -14.03 -6.86 -25.76
C VAL A 73 -13.72 -8.26 -26.30
N GLU A 74 -13.08 -9.10 -25.48
CA GLU A 74 -12.79 -10.51 -25.85
C GLU A 74 -13.93 -11.44 -25.48
N GLN A 75 -14.51 -11.24 -24.30
CA GLN A 75 -15.57 -12.12 -23.78
C GLN A 75 -16.59 -11.32 -22.98
N VAL A 76 -17.85 -11.74 -23.09
CA VAL A 76 -18.95 -11.28 -22.22
C VAL A 76 -19.66 -12.51 -21.67
N ILE A 77 -19.77 -12.57 -20.34
CA ILE A 77 -20.58 -13.57 -19.64
C ILE A 77 -21.81 -12.88 -19.07
N GLN A 78 -22.97 -13.47 -19.26
CA GLN A 78 -24.23 -12.99 -18.73
C GLN A 78 -24.71 -13.97 -17.64
N LEU A 79 -24.54 -13.60 -16.38
CA LEU A 79 -24.90 -14.43 -15.22
C LEU A 79 -26.24 -13.99 -14.65
N PRO A 80 -27.30 -14.82 -14.73
CA PRO A 80 -28.56 -14.54 -14.08
C PRO A 80 -28.42 -14.63 -12.56
N TYR A 81 -29.09 -13.72 -11.83
CA TYR A 81 -29.16 -13.75 -10.38
C TYR A 81 -30.52 -13.27 -9.88
N ILE A 82 -30.83 -13.65 -8.67
CA ILE A 82 -32.00 -13.15 -7.95
C ILE A 82 -31.49 -12.53 -6.65
N ARG A 83 -32.01 -11.36 -6.31
CA ARG A 83 -31.69 -10.69 -5.05
C ARG A 83 -32.95 -10.50 -4.21
N ASP A 84 -32.93 -10.98 -2.99
CA ASP A 84 -33.87 -10.57 -1.96
C ASP A 84 -33.26 -9.50 -1.03
N ASP A 85 -33.91 -9.16 0.06
CA ASP A 85 -33.40 -8.14 1.01
C ASP A 85 -32.09 -8.55 1.70
N VAL A 86 -31.72 -9.82 1.66
CA VAL A 86 -30.61 -10.38 2.45
C VAL A 86 -29.56 -11.08 1.59
N PHE A 87 -29.99 -11.85 0.58
CA PHE A 87 -29.13 -12.77 -0.17
C PHE A 87 -29.22 -12.54 -1.68
N ASN A 88 -28.12 -12.91 -2.34
CA ASN A 88 -28.07 -13.09 -3.79
C ASN A 88 -28.03 -14.58 -4.10
N TYR A 89 -28.86 -15.02 -5.02
CA TYR A 89 -28.98 -16.41 -5.43
C TYR A 89 -28.47 -16.56 -6.84
N LEU A 90 -27.59 -17.54 -7.05
CA LEU A 90 -27.00 -17.87 -8.35
C LEU A 90 -27.33 -19.31 -8.72
N PRO A 91 -27.67 -19.60 -9.99
CA PRO A 91 -27.95 -20.96 -10.43
C PRO A 91 -26.65 -21.76 -10.60
N VAL A 92 -26.63 -23.01 -10.09
CA VAL A 92 -25.44 -23.84 -10.05
C VAL A 92 -24.90 -24.20 -11.43
N THR A 93 -25.78 -24.45 -12.41
CA THR A 93 -25.35 -24.84 -13.77
C THR A 93 -24.59 -23.73 -14.46
N GLU A 94 -25.04 -22.46 -14.33
CA GLU A 94 -24.34 -21.31 -14.91
C GLU A 94 -22.96 -21.11 -14.25
N ILE A 95 -22.88 -21.24 -12.93
CA ILE A 95 -21.64 -21.12 -12.19
C ILE A 95 -20.63 -22.21 -12.61
N ASN A 96 -21.08 -23.45 -12.70
CA ASN A 96 -20.21 -24.56 -13.12
C ASN A 96 -19.73 -24.38 -14.58
N ARG A 97 -20.64 -23.95 -15.47
CA ARG A 97 -20.30 -23.76 -16.89
C ARG A 97 -19.31 -22.61 -17.10
N ASP A 98 -19.58 -21.46 -16.51
CA ASP A 98 -18.89 -20.22 -16.86
C ASP A 98 -17.61 -19.99 -16.05
N PHE A 99 -17.53 -20.58 -14.83
CA PHE A 99 -16.38 -20.42 -13.95
C PHE A 99 -15.57 -21.72 -13.73
N GLY A 100 -15.94 -22.80 -14.44
CA GLY A 100 -15.22 -24.08 -14.35
C GLY A 100 -15.27 -24.71 -12.97
N CYS A 101 -16.37 -24.47 -12.23
CA CYS A 101 -16.63 -25.10 -10.94
C CYS A 101 -17.30 -26.49 -11.14
N ASP A 102 -17.30 -27.32 -10.12
CA ASP A 102 -17.97 -28.64 -10.11
C ASP A 102 -18.81 -28.80 -8.84
N TYR A 103 -19.70 -27.82 -8.62
CA TYR A 103 -20.60 -27.86 -7.45
C TYR A 103 -21.75 -28.81 -7.73
N GLN A 104 -22.03 -29.69 -6.74
CA GLN A 104 -23.12 -30.65 -6.77
C GLN A 104 -24.14 -30.23 -5.71
N ILE A 105 -25.21 -29.53 -6.13
CA ILE A 105 -26.24 -28.96 -5.24
C ILE A 105 -27.57 -29.55 -5.65
N GLN A 106 -28.26 -30.24 -4.72
CA GLN A 106 -29.57 -30.84 -4.97
C GLN A 106 -30.72 -29.85 -4.68
N GLU A 107 -31.94 -30.18 -5.09
CA GLU A 107 -33.12 -29.38 -4.77
C GLU A 107 -33.29 -29.31 -3.24
N GLY A 108 -33.50 -28.10 -2.71
CA GLY A 108 -33.57 -27.84 -1.27
C GLY A 108 -32.24 -27.59 -0.59
N GLU A 109 -31.16 -27.53 -1.36
CA GLU A 109 -29.80 -27.28 -0.86
C GLU A 109 -29.19 -25.98 -1.40
N PHE A 110 -28.20 -25.44 -0.70
CA PHE A 110 -27.39 -24.31 -1.17
C PHE A 110 -25.96 -24.38 -0.68
N LEU A 111 -25.06 -23.71 -1.42
CA LEU A 111 -23.67 -23.47 -1.04
C LEU A 111 -23.49 -21.99 -0.69
N ASN A 112 -22.84 -21.69 0.45
CA ASN A 112 -22.43 -20.33 0.76
C ASN A 112 -21.18 -19.97 -0.06
N LEU A 113 -21.24 -18.91 -0.84
CA LEU A 113 -20.08 -18.38 -1.58
C LEU A 113 -19.61 -17.08 -0.96
N PHE A 114 -18.35 -17.06 -0.51
CA PHE A 114 -17.68 -15.85 -0.04
C PHE A 114 -16.56 -15.47 -1.03
N GLN A 115 -16.64 -14.28 -1.56
CA GLN A 115 -15.69 -13.81 -2.57
C GLN A 115 -14.49 -13.08 -1.92
N TYR A 116 -13.63 -13.84 -1.23
CA TYR A 116 -12.41 -13.35 -0.60
C TYR A 116 -11.19 -14.07 -1.14
N ASN A 117 -10.05 -13.39 -1.10
CA ASN A 117 -8.74 -13.99 -1.34
C ASN A 117 -8.13 -14.38 0.01
N LEU A 118 -8.11 -15.66 0.34
CA LEU A 118 -7.52 -16.15 1.59
C LEU A 118 -5.99 -15.98 1.68
N GLU A 119 -5.33 -15.67 0.56
CA GLU A 119 -3.89 -15.47 0.49
C GLU A 119 -3.49 -14.00 0.69
N ASP A 120 -4.45 -13.08 0.86
CA ASP A 120 -4.18 -11.64 1.00
C ASP A 120 -3.65 -11.22 2.39
N GLY A 121 -3.65 -12.14 3.36
CA GLY A 121 -3.18 -11.91 4.73
C GLY A 121 -4.16 -11.14 5.63
N TYR A 122 -5.36 -10.84 5.15
CA TYR A 122 -6.41 -10.20 5.96
C TYR A 122 -7.29 -11.22 6.68
N GLU A 123 -7.78 -10.85 7.86
CA GLU A 123 -8.82 -11.62 8.54
C GLU A 123 -10.18 -11.31 7.91
N HIS A 124 -10.80 -12.31 7.29
CA HIS A 124 -12.12 -12.21 6.70
C HIS A 124 -13.19 -12.73 7.67
N ASN A 125 -14.27 -11.94 7.84
CA ASN A 125 -15.41 -12.32 8.67
C ASN A 125 -16.34 -13.26 7.89
N ILE A 126 -15.99 -14.54 7.82
CA ILE A 126 -16.77 -15.58 7.14
C ILE A 126 -17.81 -16.13 8.09
N GLN A 127 -19.08 -15.75 7.90
CA GLN A 127 -20.22 -16.23 8.71
C GLN A 127 -21.20 -16.98 7.81
N PRO A 128 -21.00 -18.28 7.58
CA PRO A 128 -21.89 -19.07 6.76
C PRO A 128 -23.25 -19.27 7.42
N VAL A 129 -24.29 -19.25 6.61
CA VAL A 129 -25.66 -19.52 7.03
C VAL A 129 -25.94 -21.00 6.87
N SER A 130 -26.59 -21.62 7.88
CA SER A 130 -26.88 -23.04 7.82
C SER A 130 -28.26 -23.34 7.16
N THR A 131 -29.20 -22.41 7.25
CA THR A 131 -30.55 -22.59 6.71
C THR A 131 -31.09 -21.24 6.23
N VAL A 132 -31.68 -21.21 5.07
CA VAL A 132 -32.37 -20.03 4.51
C VAL A 132 -33.82 -20.40 4.19
N THR A 133 -34.75 -19.51 4.52
CA THR A 133 -36.16 -19.66 4.12
C THR A 133 -36.42 -18.75 2.94
N ILE A 134 -36.78 -19.33 1.81
CA ILE A 134 -37.13 -18.61 0.58
C ILE A 134 -38.67 -18.51 0.47
N SER A 135 -39.13 -17.77 -0.54
CA SER A 135 -40.56 -17.57 -0.81
C SER A 135 -41.40 -18.84 -0.67
N GLY A 136 -42.59 -18.73 -0.05
CA GLY A 136 -43.47 -19.85 0.15
C GLY A 136 -43.11 -20.81 1.30
N ASP A 137 -42.39 -20.34 2.32
CA ASP A 137 -41.95 -21.13 3.50
C ASP A 137 -41.03 -22.33 3.17
N ARG A 138 -40.44 -22.35 1.96
CA ARG A 138 -39.47 -23.37 1.60
C ARG A 138 -38.12 -23.11 2.30
N LYS A 139 -37.62 -24.16 2.94
CA LYS A 139 -36.33 -24.12 3.63
C LYS A 139 -35.25 -24.77 2.80
N LEU A 140 -34.16 -24.02 2.51
CA LEU A 140 -32.96 -24.55 1.93
C LEU A 140 -31.96 -24.84 3.06
N GLN A 141 -31.15 -25.89 2.89
CA GLN A 141 -30.10 -26.28 3.82
C GLN A 141 -28.72 -26.11 3.18
N SER A 142 -27.77 -25.63 3.96
CA SER A 142 -26.40 -25.47 3.48
C SER A 142 -25.72 -26.83 3.35
N VAL A 143 -25.13 -27.09 2.18
CA VAL A 143 -24.22 -28.23 1.94
C VAL A 143 -22.77 -27.89 2.19
N GLY A 144 -22.43 -26.62 2.35
CA GLY A 144 -21.06 -26.20 2.61
C GLY A 144 -20.82 -24.71 2.39
N THR A 145 -19.55 -24.38 2.39
CA THR A 145 -19.06 -23.02 2.16
C THR A 145 -17.84 -23.06 1.24
N ASP A 146 -17.82 -22.22 0.22
CA ASP A 146 -16.62 -22.00 -0.59
C ASP A 146 -16.18 -20.54 -0.47
N VAL A 147 -14.86 -20.32 -0.44
CA VAL A 147 -14.22 -19.01 -0.33
C VAL A 147 -13.32 -18.83 -1.54
N LYS A 148 -13.85 -18.21 -2.55
CA LYS A 148 -13.18 -18.05 -3.83
C LYS A 148 -13.70 -16.84 -4.58
N ILE A 149 -12.83 -16.04 -5.16
CA ILE A 149 -13.22 -14.95 -6.05
C ILE A 149 -13.57 -15.55 -7.42
N LEU A 150 -14.84 -15.59 -7.76
CA LEU A 150 -15.33 -16.04 -9.06
C LEU A 150 -15.48 -14.86 -10.02
N PHE A 151 -15.98 -13.73 -9.54
CA PHE A 151 -16.15 -12.49 -10.30
C PHE A 151 -15.85 -11.29 -9.41
N ASN A 152 -15.83 -10.10 -9.98
CA ASN A 152 -15.41 -8.92 -9.24
C ASN A 152 -16.20 -8.75 -7.95
N GLN A 153 -15.47 -8.52 -6.87
CA GLN A 153 -16.07 -8.15 -5.60
C GLN A 153 -16.80 -6.82 -5.76
N ASN A 154 -18.09 -6.83 -5.58
CA ASN A 154 -18.93 -5.64 -5.50
C ASN A 154 -19.86 -5.77 -4.27
N PRO A 155 -20.48 -4.68 -3.80
CA PRO A 155 -21.35 -4.71 -2.62
C PRO A 155 -22.48 -5.73 -2.69
N THR A 156 -23.00 -6.04 -3.90
CA THR A 156 -24.06 -7.04 -4.07
C THR A 156 -23.59 -8.45 -3.79
N PHE A 157 -22.44 -8.84 -4.32
CA PHE A 157 -22.02 -10.25 -4.33
C PHE A 157 -20.92 -10.58 -3.31
N ALA A 158 -20.46 -9.63 -2.48
CA ALA A 158 -19.31 -9.86 -1.60
C ALA A 158 -19.63 -10.88 -0.48
N ASP A 159 -20.68 -10.65 0.31
CA ASP A 159 -20.82 -11.30 1.61
C ASP A 159 -22.02 -12.22 1.76
N LYS A 160 -22.97 -12.24 0.83
CA LYS A 160 -24.26 -12.92 1.00
C LYS A 160 -24.72 -13.58 -0.28
N THR A 161 -23.80 -14.29 -0.92
CA THR A 161 -24.10 -14.99 -2.17
C THR A 161 -24.29 -16.47 -1.90
N LEU A 162 -25.39 -17.02 -2.39
CA LEU A 162 -25.77 -18.42 -2.28
C LEU A 162 -25.87 -19.02 -3.66
N ILE A 163 -25.24 -20.16 -3.87
CA ILE A 163 -25.41 -20.96 -5.09
C ILE A 163 -26.47 -22.00 -4.79
N ILE A 164 -27.53 -22.04 -5.60
CA ILE A 164 -28.69 -22.93 -5.42
C ILE A 164 -28.91 -23.80 -6.65
N ASN A 165 -29.72 -24.86 -6.48
CA ASN A 165 -30.13 -25.70 -7.59
C ASN A 165 -31.00 -24.92 -8.59
N ASP A 166 -30.88 -25.22 -9.89
CA ASP A 166 -31.58 -24.50 -10.96
C ASP A 166 -33.12 -24.59 -10.82
N SER A 167 -33.65 -25.72 -10.36
CA SER A 167 -35.09 -25.87 -10.09
C SER A 167 -35.59 -24.93 -8.99
N ASP A 168 -34.80 -24.74 -7.93
CA ASP A 168 -35.13 -23.78 -6.85
C ASP A 168 -34.94 -22.33 -7.33
N PHE A 169 -33.95 -22.07 -8.20
CA PHE A 169 -33.74 -20.78 -8.81
C PHE A 169 -34.92 -20.37 -9.72
N GLU A 170 -35.42 -21.27 -10.58
CA GLU A 170 -36.57 -21.02 -11.42
C GLU A 170 -37.83 -20.72 -10.61
N LYS A 171 -38.11 -21.53 -9.57
CA LYS A 171 -39.22 -21.30 -8.68
C LYS A 171 -39.14 -19.97 -7.95
N LEU A 172 -37.94 -19.61 -7.46
CA LEU A 172 -37.71 -18.34 -6.78
C LEU A 172 -37.89 -17.16 -7.73
N SER A 173 -37.39 -17.28 -8.98
CA SER A 173 -37.54 -16.26 -10.02
C SER A 173 -39.03 -15.99 -10.35
N ALA A 174 -39.85 -17.01 -10.34
CA ALA A 174 -41.31 -16.87 -10.56
C ALA A 174 -42.01 -16.18 -9.40
N ASP A 175 -41.59 -16.48 -8.17
CA ASP A 175 -42.19 -15.92 -6.95
C ASP A 175 -41.79 -14.44 -6.71
N ILE A 176 -40.55 -14.05 -7.10
CA ILE A 176 -40.00 -12.69 -6.88
C ILE A 176 -39.66 -12.05 -8.22
N ALA A 177 -40.62 -11.97 -9.13
CA ALA A 177 -40.44 -11.56 -10.54
C ALA A 177 -39.75 -10.17 -10.73
N GLY A 178 -39.73 -9.32 -9.72
CA GLY A 178 -39.06 -8.01 -9.78
C GLY A 178 -37.59 -8.01 -9.35
N SER A 179 -37.13 -9.06 -8.69
CA SER A 179 -35.80 -9.15 -8.08
C SER A 179 -34.77 -9.89 -8.94
N ALA A 180 -35.19 -10.40 -10.11
CA ALA A 180 -34.29 -11.05 -11.04
C ALA A 180 -33.50 -10.02 -11.84
N GLY A 181 -32.20 -10.26 -11.99
CA GLY A 181 -31.27 -9.44 -12.76
C GLY A 181 -30.29 -10.29 -13.58
N ILE A 182 -29.48 -9.62 -14.38
CA ILE A 182 -28.40 -10.22 -15.13
C ILE A 182 -27.13 -9.42 -14.79
N ALA A 183 -26.12 -10.08 -14.27
CA ALA A 183 -24.79 -9.55 -14.13
C ALA A 183 -24.03 -9.78 -15.44
N ASN A 184 -23.46 -8.72 -15.99
CA ASN A 184 -22.70 -8.75 -17.24
C ASN A 184 -21.22 -8.58 -16.92
N LEU A 185 -20.43 -9.61 -17.23
CA LEU A 185 -19.00 -9.68 -16.93
C LEU A 185 -18.22 -9.57 -18.22
N PHE A 186 -17.31 -8.63 -18.30
CA PHE A 186 -16.53 -8.33 -19.50
C PHE A 186 -15.06 -8.60 -19.30
N GLN A 187 -14.42 -9.20 -20.29
CA GLN A 187 -12.97 -9.27 -20.43
C GLN A 187 -12.53 -8.46 -21.66
N PHE A 188 -11.49 -7.65 -21.48
CA PHE A 188 -10.94 -6.78 -22.51
C PHE A 188 -9.56 -7.27 -22.95
N GLN A 189 -9.23 -7.05 -24.22
CA GLN A 189 -7.90 -7.36 -24.74
C GLN A 189 -6.82 -6.53 -24.05
N ASN A 190 -7.10 -5.25 -23.78
CA ASN A 190 -6.20 -4.31 -23.12
C ASN A 190 -6.98 -3.48 -22.07
N TRP A 191 -7.16 -4.04 -20.87
CA TRP A 191 -7.96 -3.42 -19.83
C TRP A 191 -7.33 -2.11 -19.29
N GLU A 192 -5.99 -1.94 -19.39
CA GLU A 192 -5.30 -0.76 -18.85
C GLU A 192 -5.70 0.53 -19.57
N ASP A 193 -6.08 0.43 -20.84
CA ASP A 193 -6.51 1.56 -21.66
C ASP A 193 -8.03 1.78 -21.67
N SER A 194 -8.80 0.95 -20.93
CA SER A 194 -10.27 0.98 -20.96
C SER A 194 -10.92 2.07 -20.13
N TYR A 195 -10.15 2.88 -19.41
CA TYR A 195 -10.68 3.84 -18.44
C TYR A 195 -11.73 4.80 -19.01
N ALA A 196 -11.45 5.41 -20.17
CA ALA A 196 -12.39 6.34 -20.80
C ALA A 196 -13.70 5.66 -21.21
N GLY A 197 -13.63 4.46 -21.79
CA GLY A 197 -14.80 3.67 -22.16
C GLY A 197 -15.65 3.26 -20.96
N VAL A 198 -15.00 2.83 -19.87
CA VAL A 198 -15.70 2.47 -18.64
C VAL A 198 -16.38 3.67 -18.00
N CYS A 199 -15.76 4.84 -17.99
CA CYS A 199 -16.39 6.08 -17.49
C CYS A 199 -17.63 6.46 -18.32
N GLU A 200 -17.57 6.40 -19.66
CA GLU A 200 -18.71 6.68 -20.54
C GLU A 200 -19.84 5.64 -20.34
N VAL A 201 -19.50 4.35 -20.13
CA VAL A 201 -20.49 3.33 -19.77
C VAL A 201 -21.17 3.67 -18.44
N LYS A 202 -20.41 4.10 -17.44
CA LYS A 202 -20.95 4.48 -16.13
C LYS A 202 -21.92 5.67 -16.24
N GLU A 203 -21.55 6.70 -16.98
CA GLU A 203 -22.42 7.85 -17.26
C GLU A 203 -23.70 7.40 -17.99
N TYR A 204 -23.58 6.56 -19.01
CA TYR A 204 -24.72 6.02 -19.73
C TYR A 204 -25.68 5.21 -18.85
N LEU A 205 -25.14 4.36 -17.96
CA LEU A 205 -25.94 3.60 -16.99
C LEU A 205 -26.70 4.53 -16.03
N GLN A 206 -26.09 5.62 -15.63
CA GLN A 206 -26.69 6.62 -14.74
C GLN A 206 -27.82 7.40 -15.45
N GLU A 207 -27.55 7.92 -16.65
CA GLU A 207 -28.53 8.65 -17.44
C GLU A 207 -29.74 7.78 -17.82
N SER A 208 -29.51 6.53 -18.20
CA SER A 208 -30.56 5.58 -18.58
C SER A 208 -31.54 5.28 -17.45
N ASN A 209 -31.11 5.47 -16.21
CA ASN A 209 -31.92 5.18 -15.02
C ASN A 209 -32.29 6.42 -14.21
N GLN A 210 -31.92 7.62 -14.64
CA GLN A 210 -32.19 8.88 -13.96
C GLN A 210 -31.72 8.90 -12.50
N LEU A 211 -30.56 8.28 -12.22
CA LEU A 211 -30.04 8.16 -10.87
C LEU A 211 -29.38 9.46 -10.42
N ASN A 212 -29.59 9.81 -9.15
CA ASN A 212 -28.85 10.87 -8.49
C ASN A 212 -27.42 10.41 -8.14
N GLU A 213 -26.49 11.36 -7.91
CA GLU A 213 -25.09 11.03 -7.54
C GLU A 213 -25.01 10.15 -6.30
N ASP A 214 -25.89 10.31 -5.32
CA ASP A 214 -25.95 9.49 -4.09
C ASP A 214 -26.43 8.05 -4.36
N GLU A 215 -27.21 7.84 -5.42
CA GLU A 215 -27.72 6.53 -5.84
C GLU A 215 -26.72 5.76 -6.70
N GLN A 216 -25.64 6.40 -7.15
CA GLN A 216 -24.53 5.75 -7.88
C GLN A 216 -23.90 4.62 -7.08
N THR A 217 -23.92 4.70 -5.76
CA THR A 217 -23.39 3.66 -4.85
C THR A 217 -24.16 2.36 -4.96
N TYR A 218 -25.39 2.42 -5.43
CA TYR A 218 -26.26 1.24 -5.66
C TYR A 218 -26.14 0.69 -7.08
N TYR A 219 -25.49 1.43 -8.01
CA TYR A 219 -25.15 0.93 -9.33
C TYR A 219 -23.88 0.12 -9.25
N GLU A 220 -24.05 -1.09 -9.46
CA GLU A 220 -23.01 -2.08 -9.32
C GLU A 220 -22.20 -2.24 -10.59
N LEU A 221 -21.60 -1.14 -11.04
CA LEU A 221 -20.49 -1.21 -11.94
C LEU A 221 -19.21 -1.35 -11.13
N SER A 222 -18.58 -2.50 -11.22
CA SER A 222 -17.22 -2.76 -10.70
C SER A 222 -16.26 -2.82 -11.86
N SER A 223 -15.24 -1.98 -11.84
CA SER A 223 -14.24 -1.93 -12.90
C SER A 223 -12.84 -2.10 -12.33
N LYS A 224 -12.08 -3.02 -12.94
CA LYS A 224 -10.69 -3.26 -12.61
C LYS A 224 -9.82 -2.02 -12.86
N VAL A 225 -10.07 -1.32 -13.97
CA VAL A 225 -9.29 -0.13 -14.33
C VAL A 225 -9.54 1.03 -13.37
N GLU A 226 -10.77 1.26 -12.89
CA GLU A 226 -11.07 2.27 -11.87
C GLU A 226 -10.38 1.93 -10.55
N LYS A 227 -10.56 0.71 -10.04
CA LYS A 227 -9.89 0.25 -8.81
C LYS A 227 -8.36 0.38 -8.90
N TYR A 228 -7.79 0.02 -10.04
CA TYR A 228 -6.35 0.16 -10.27
C TYR A 228 -5.89 1.61 -10.31
N GLN A 229 -6.63 2.48 -10.98
CA GLN A 229 -6.32 3.92 -11.04
C GLN A 229 -6.43 4.57 -9.66
N ASP A 230 -7.44 4.21 -8.87
CA ASP A 230 -7.62 4.73 -7.51
C ASP A 230 -6.54 4.21 -6.56
N ALA A 231 -6.21 2.93 -6.65
CA ALA A 231 -5.08 2.34 -5.91
C ALA A 231 -3.76 3.02 -6.29
N LYS A 232 -3.55 3.30 -7.59
CA LYS A 232 -2.37 4.01 -8.10
C LYS A 232 -2.29 5.44 -7.58
N LYS A 233 -3.39 6.21 -7.65
CA LYS A 233 -3.45 7.59 -7.13
C LYS A 233 -3.22 7.64 -5.63
N SER A 234 -3.93 6.79 -4.88
CA SER A 234 -3.81 6.69 -3.42
C SER A 234 -2.40 6.25 -3.00
N GLY A 235 -1.85 5.25 -3.68
CA GLY A 235 -0.49 4.77 -3.46
C GLY A 235 0.57 5.82 -3.79
N GLN A 236 0.43 6.56 -4.88
CA GLN A 236 1.32 7.67 -5.23
C GLN A 236 1.28 8.80 -4.21
N PHE A 237 0.08 9.16 -3.73
CA PHE A 237 -0.06 10.14 -2.65
C PHE A 237 0.63 9.69 -1.36
N LEU A 238 0.44 8.44 -0.97
CA LEU A 238 1.09 7.85 0.19
C LEU A 238 2.61 7.85 0.06
N LEU A 239 3.14 7.46 -1.11
CA LEU A 239 4.57 7.51 -1.41
C LEU A 239 5.14 8.93 -1.30
N PHE A 240 4.43 9.92 -1.83
CA PHE A 240 4.83 11.32 -1.71
C PHE A 240 4.89 11.78 -0.25
N LEU A 241 3.86 11.46 0.54
CA LEU A 241 3.80 11.78 1.97
C LEU A 241 4.96 11.13 2.74
N MET A 242 5.20 9.85 2.51
CA MET A 242 6.30 9.12 3.16
C MET A 242 7.67 9.65 2.74
N ALA A 243 7.88 9.94 1.46
CA ALA A 243 9.14 10.54 0.97
C ALA A 243 9.39 11.91 1.61
N PHE A 244 8.33 12.71 1.79
CA PHE A 244 8.42 13.98 2.50
C PHE A 244 8.83 13.81 3.96
N VAL A 245 8.22 12.86 4.68
CA VAL A 245 8.57 12.54 6.08
C VAL A 245 10.03 12.04 6.17
N ILE A 246 10.45 11.15 5.27
CA ILE A 246 11.84 10.67 5.21
C ILE A 246 12.80 11.86 4.98
N GLY A 247 12.47 12.78 4.08
CA GLY A 247 13.24 13.99 3.84
C GLY A 247 13.37 14.88 5.07
N LEU A 248 12.29 15.06 5.83
CA LEU A 248 12.32 15.79 7.11
C LEU A 248 13.20 15.09 8.15
N MET A 249 13.14 13.76 8.22
CA MET A 249 13.99 12.98 9.14
C MET A 249 15.48 13.09 8.79
N ILE A 250 15.83 13.03 7.51
CA ILE A 250 17.21 13.26 7.04
C ILE A 250 17.69 14.66 7.41
N MET A 251 16.86 15.69 7.20
CA MET A 251 17.19 17.06 7.63
C MET A 251 17.38 17.18 9.14
N ALA A 252 16.51 16.54 9.94
CA ALA A 252 16.62 16.55 11.38
C ALA A 252 17.93 15.90 11.85
N GLU A 253 18.33 14.77 11.25
CA GLU A 253 19.63 14.14 11.55
C GLU A 253 20.79 15.04 11.19
N PHE A 254 20.77 15.66 10.02
CA PHE A 254 21.79 16.61 9.60
C PHE A 254 21.92 17.80 10.57
N LEU A 255 20.79 18.36 11.01
CA LEU A 255 20.76 19.44 11.99
C LEU A 255 21.30 19.01 13.35
N LEU A 256 21.00 17.77 13.78
CA LEU A 256 21.57 17.21 15.02
C LEU A 256 23.11 17.09 14.93
N ILE A 257 23.62 16.56 13.83
CA ILE A 257 25.07 16.46 13.60
C ILE A 257 25.69 17.85 13.58
N HIS A 258 25.13 18.77 12.81
CA HIS A 258 25.62 20.14 12.68
C HIS A 258 25.63 20.89 14.01
N SER A 259 24.51 20.91 14.74
CA SER A 259 24.39 21.58 16.02
C SER A 259 25.38 21.06 17.07
N ARG A 260 25.66 19.76 17.01
CA ARG A 260 26.62 19.14 17.91
C ARG A 260 28.06 19.51 17.60
N ILE A 261 28.44 19.45 16.31
CA ILE A 261 29.79 19.88 15.88
C ILE A 261 30.01 21.33 16.30
N GLN A 262 29.01 22.21 16.13
CA GLN A 262 29.11 23.60 16.55
C GLN A 262 29.26 23.74 18.08
N ALA A 263 28.48 23.00 18.87
CA ALA A 263 28.55 23.04 20.33
C ALA A 263 29.88 22.55 20.90
N GLU A 264 30.57 21.65 20.18
CA GLU A 264 31.88 21.11 20.60
C GLU A 264 33.07 21.88 19.99
N LYS A 265 32.82 22.93 19.22
CA LYS A 265 33.87 23.67 18.51
C LYS A 265 34.96 24.22 19.44
N GLU A 266 34.57 24.78 20.62
CA GLU A 266 35.53 25.29 21.60
C GLU A 266 36.37 24.18 22.25
N GLU A 267 35.74 23.03 22.56
CA GLU A 267 36.43 21.86 23.12
C GLU A 267 37.39 21.27 22.10
N ASN A 268 36.94 21.11 20.83
CA ASN A 268 37.81 20.65 19.76
C ASN A 268 39.01 21.60 19.52
N SER A 269 38.80 22.92 19.58
CA SER A 269 39.87 23.89 19.49
C SER A 269 40.95 23.71 20.56
N ARG A 270 40.52 23.49 21.81
CA ARG A 270 41.48 23.22 22.92
C ARG A 270 42.24 21.91 22.71
N VAL A 271 41.56 20.86 22.26
CA VAL A 271 42.20 19.57 21.93
C VAL A 271 43.22 19.73 20.81
N VAL A 272 42.86 20.41 19.72
CA VAL A 272 43.77 20.69 18.60
C VAL A 272 44.98 21.46 19.06
N CYS A 273 44.82 22.53 19.86
CA CYS A 273 45.90 23.29 20.42
C CYS A 273 46.86 22.43 21.27
N SER A 274 46.33 21.58 22.13
CA SER A 274 47.09 20.66 22.98
C SER A 274 47.90 19.65 22.15
N LEU A 275 47.26 19.05 21.11
CA LEU A 275 47.90 18.08 20.21
C LEU A 275 49.05 18.73 19.38
N ARG A 276 48.84 19.98 18.96
CA ARG A 276 49.84 20.78 18.27
C ARG A 276 51.05 21.09 19.15
N MET A 277 50.82 21.41 20.44
CA MET A 277 51.91 21.59 21.43
C MET A 277 52.71 20.29 21.64
N LEU A 278 52.11 19.13 21.44
CA LEU A 278 52.77 17.82 21.48
C LEU A 278 53.50 17.48 20.19
N GLY A 279 53.53 18.38 19.19
CA GLY A 279 54.24 18.20 17.93
C GLY A 279 53.51 17.35 16.89
N MET A 280 52.21 17.16 17.03
CA MET A 280 51.41 16.42 16.03
C MET A 280 51.28 17.20 14.73
N ILE A 281 51.39 16.51 13.59
CA ILE A 281 51.22 17.06 12.26
C ILE A 281 49.72 17.30 11.98
N ASP A 282 49.39 18.34 11.22
CA ASP A 282 47.97 18.73 10.94
C ASP A 282 47.13 17.58 10.38
N LYS A 283 47.70 16.75 9.47
CA LYS A 283 47.03 15.55 8.94
C LYS A 283 46.65 14.50 10.01
N GLU A 284 47.46 14.38 11.05
CA GLU A 284 47.20 13.44 12.16
C GLU A 284 46.14 13.99 13.10
N MET A 285 46.11 15.31 13.32
CA MET A 285 45.07 15.99 14.09
C MET A 285 43.70 15.84 13.44
N VAL A 286 43.60 16.01 12.12
CA VAL A 286 42.36 15.78 11.36
C VAL A 286 41.89 14.34 11.49
N LYS A 287 42.80 13.37 11.36
CA LYS A 287 42.44 11.94 11.60
C LYS A 287 41.91 11.72 13.00
N CYS A 288 42.48 12.34 14.02
CA CYS A 288 42.04 12.20 15.37
C CYS A 288 40.63 12.79 15.59
N LEU A 289 40.36 14.00 15.05
CA LEU A 289 39.03 14.62 15.10
C LEU A 289 38.00 13.83 14.30
N CYS A 290 38.34 13.38 13.12
CA CYS A 290 37.49 12.55 12.29
C CYS A 290 37.13 11.23 13.01
N TYR A 291 38.11 10.57 13.64
CA TYR A 291 37.90 9.35 14.42
C TYR A 291 37.02 9.58 15.65
N LYS A 292 37.24 10.71 16.37
CA LYS A 292 36.38 11.11 17.51
C LYS A 292 34.93 11.27 17.07
N ASN A 293 34.69 11.98 15.95
CA ASN A 293 33.34 12.19 15.42
C ASN A 293 32.74 10.89 14.83
N PHE A 294 33.55 10.06 14.18
CA PHE A 294 33.14 8.74 13.67
C PHE A 294 32.59 7.86 14.80
N LEU A 295 33.32 7.72 15.92
CA LEU A 295 32.86 6.93 17.07
C LEU A 295 31.56 7.46 17.71
N ARG A 296 31.19 8.71 17.43
CA ARG A 296 29.98 9.33 18.00
C ARG A 296 28.75 9.21 17.13
N PHE A 297 28.89 9.28 15.82
CA PHE A 297 27.76 9.39 14.91
C PHE A 297 27.48 8.10 14.13
N ILE A 298 28.50 7.29 13.84
CA ILE A 298 28.29 6.03 13.10
C ILE A 298 27.55 4.96 13.92
N PRO A 299 27.89 4.72 15.22
CA PRO A 299 27.17 3.73 16.00
C PRO A 299 25.66 3.97 16.11
N PRO A 300 25.14 5.23 16.31
CA PRO A 300 23.71 5.48 16.25
C PRO A 300 23.07 5.09 14.92
N SER A 301 23.73 5.33 13.78
CA SER A 301 23.22 4.95 12.46
C SER A 301 23.12 3.42 12.31
N VAL A 302 24.14 2.71 12.73
CA VAL A 302 24.14 1.24 12.70
C VAL A 302 23.08 0.67 13.65
N VAL A 303 22.99 1.18 14.88
CA VAL A 303 21.98 0.76 15.84
C VAL A 303 20.56 1.07 15.35
N GLY A 304 20.34 2.26 14.77
CA GLY A 304 19.07 2.63 14.17
C GLY A 304 18.64 1.67 13.05
N THR A 305 19.57 1.33 12.15
CA THR A 305 19.33 0.35 11.07
C THR A 305 18.99 -1.04 11.62
N ILE A 306 19.68 -1.49 12.68
CA ILE A 306 19.40 -2.79 13.32
C ILE A 306 18.03 -2.75 14.02
N LEU A 307 17.70 -1.68 14.73
CA LEU A 307 16.41 -1.53 15.42
C LEU A 307 15.23 -1.51 14.46
N SER A 308 15.39 -1.01 13.23
CA SER A 308 14.33 -1.00 12.23
C SER A 308 14.00 -2.39 11.67
N PHE A 309 14.91 -3.35 11.82
CA PHE A 309 14.72 -4.69 11.25
C PHE A 309 13.52 -5.43 11.84
N LEU A 310 13.34 -5.41 13.17
CA LEU A 310 12.24 -6.10 13.83
C LEU A 310 10.85 -5.60 13.41
N PRO A 311 10.55 -4.28 13.45
CA PRO A 311 9.28 -3.76 12.96
C PRO A 311 9.06 -4.01 11.47
N SER A 312 10.11 -3.88 10.65
CA SER A 312 10.03 -4.14 9.21
C SER A 312 9.73 -5.60 8.89
N TYR A 313 10.34 -6.52 9.64
CA TYR A 313 10.08 -7.96 9.52
C TYR A 313 8.63 -8.28 9.91
N TYR A 314 8.15 -7.76 11.05
CA TYR A 314 6.78 -7.98 11.50
C TYR A 314 5.74 -7.44 10.52
N LEU A 315 5.92 -6.21 10.03
CA LEU A 315 5.03 -5.63 9.01
C LEU A 315 5.04 -6.45 7.71
N ASN A 316 6.22 -6.90 7.30
CA ASN A 316 6.36 -7.73 6.10
C ASN A 316 5.64 -9.08 6.23
N GLU A 317 5.70 -9.71 7.39
CA GLU A 317 5.00 -10.97 7.68
C GLU A 317 3.48 -10.77 7.78
N SER A 318 3.04 -9.71 8.47
CA SER A 318 1.62 -9.42 8.69
C SER A 318 0.85 -9.07 7.41
N TYR A 319 1.51 -8.48 6.42
CA TYR A 319 0.88 -8.05 5.16
C TYR A 319 1.26 -8.93 3.96
N GLY A 320 1.91 -10.09 4.18
CA GLY A 320 2.32 -11.00 3.10
C GLY A 320 3.32 -10.39 2.11
N MET A 321 3.98 -9.31 2.50
CA MET A 321 4.87 -8.56 1.62
C MET A 321 6.23 -9.23 1.52
N GLY A 322 6.70 -9.56 0.35
CA GLY A 322 7.99 -10.23 0.12
C GLY A 322 9.20 -9.52 0.76
N THR A 323 10.35 -10.16 0.76
CA THR A 323 11.60 -9.67 1.41
C THR A 323 12.17 -8.36 0.83
N ASN A 324 11.60 -7.84 -0.26
CA ASN A 324 12.08 -6.66 -0.97
C ASN A 324 12.08 -5.38 -0.10
N GLY A 325 11.09 -5.20 0.77
CA GLY A 325 11.03 -4.05 1.67
C GLY A 325 12.11 -4.04 2.72
N ILE A 326 12.44 -5.22 3.28
CA ILE A 326 13.53 -5.37 4.24
C ILE A 326 14.87 -5.04 3.56
N LEU A 327 15.09 -5.56 2.34
CA LEU A 327 16.28 -5.30 1.57
C LEU A 327 16.44 -3.80 1.25
N ALA A 328 15.36 -3.15 0.81
CA ALA A 328 15.35 -1.70 0.53
C ALA A 328 15.68 -0.88 1.79
N GLY A 329 15.11 -1.25 2.94
CA GLY A 329 15.43 -0.63 4.22
C GLY A 329 16.91 -0.76 4.59
N ILE A 330 17.48 -1.95 4.45
CA ILE A 330 18.91 -2.19 4.71
C ILE A 330 19.80 -1.34 3.79
N VAL A 331 19.51 -1.34 2.48
CA VAL A 331 20.26 -0.53 1.50
C VAL A 331 20.19 0.96 1.86
N PHE A 332 19.01 1.46 2.23
CA PHE A 332 18.85 2.83 2.67
C PHE A 332 19.64 3.13 3.96
N GLY A 333 19.62 2.23 4.95
CA GLY A 333 20.40 2.35 6.18
C GLY A 333 21.91 2.43 5.92
N VAL A 334 22.41 1.64 4.97
CA VAL A 334 23.81 1.72 4.51
C VAL A 334 24.10 3.07 3.86
N ILE A 335 23.22 3.56 2.99
CA ILE A 335 23.36 4.87 2.34
C ILE A 335 23.39 5.99 3.40
N MET A 336 22.52 5.95 4.40
CA MET A 336 22.49 6.93 5.49
C MET A 336 23.79 6.89 6.31
N THR A 337 24.29 5.70 6.63
CA THR A 337 25.56 5.54 7.35
C THR A 337 26.75 6.10 6.58
N VAL A 338 26.83 5.82 5.27
CA VAL A 338 27.87 6.36 4.38
C VAL A 338 27.73 7.88 4.25
N GLY A 339 26.50 8.39 4.09
CA GLY A 339 26.20 9.82 4.03
C GLY A 339 26.67 10.56 5.30
N THR A 340 26.36 10.01 6.47
CA THR A 340 26.81 10.53 7.78
C THR A 340 28.36 10.58 7.84
N PHE A 341 29.03 9.52 7.38
CA PHE A 341 30.49 9.49 7.31
C PHE A 341 31.05 10.59 6.41
N VAL A 342 30.51 10.79 5.21
CA VAL A 342 30.94 11.85 4.28
C VAL A 342 30.76 13.24 4.88
N VAL A 343 29.63 13.48 5.55
CA VAL A 343 29.35 14.74 6.24
C VAL A 343 30.39 15.00 7.34
N ILE A 344 30.63 14.02 8.21
CA ILE A 344 31.62 14.13 9.30
C ILE A 344 33.00 14.44 8.73
N ARG A 345 33.41 13.74 7.66
CA ARG A 345 34.71 13.97 7.04
C ARG A 345 34.86 15.40 6.49
N ARG A 346 33.84 15.89 5.77
CA ARG A 346 33.84 17.27 5.23
C ARG A 346 33.89 18.33 6.34
N TYR A 347 33.19 18.10 7.46
CA TYR A 347 33.24 19.00 8.60
C TYR A 347 34.63 19.02 9.24
N SER A 348 35.25 17.86 9.43
CA SER A 348 36.60 17.75 10.00
C SER A 348 37.64 18.44 9.13
N GLU A 349 37.56 18.29 7.81
CA GLU A 349 38.45 18.99 6.85
C GLU A 349 38.21 20.52 6.84
N LYS A 350 36.98 20.99 7.05
CA LYS A 350 36.67 22.42 7.13
C LYS A 350 37.15 23.03 8.45
N GLU A 351 37.04 22.32 9.56
CA GLU A 351 37.60 22.76 10.84
C GLU A 351 39.13 22.91 10.78
N GLU A 352 39.83 21.97 10.13
CA GLU A 352 41.28 22.06 9.91
C GLU A 352 41.66 23.41 9.30
N LYS A 353 41.06 23.78 8.17
CA LYS A 353 41.35 25.04 7.44
C LYS A 353 41.04 26.27 8.30
N LEU A 354 40.05 26.22 9.16
CA LEU A 354 39.71 27.30 10.09
C LEU A 354 40.76 27.44 11.20
N TYR A 355 41.27 26.32 11.70
CA TYR A 355 42.31 26.34 12.73
C TYR A 355 43.67 26.78 12.15
N GLU A 356 43.98 26.43 10.90
CA GLU A 356 45.17 26.95 10.18
C GLU A 356 45.11 28.47 10.03
N SER A 357 44.01 29.02 9.54
CA SER A 357 43.83 30.46 9.35
C SER A 357 43.75 31.25 10.67
N GLY A 358 43.11 30.70 11.70
CA GLY A 358 42.99 31.36 13.01
C GLY A 358 44.29 31.40 13.81
N PHE A 359 45.18 30.41 13.63
CA PHE A 359 46.50 30.37 14.30
C PHE A 359 47.48 31.39 13.73
N ILE A 360 47.40 31.68 12.43
CA ILE A 360 48.23 32.74 11.77
C ILE A 360 47.86 34.12 12.37
N ILE A 361 46.60 34.36 12.71
CA ILE A 361 46.10 35.61 13.32
C ILE A 361 46.52 35.73 14.78
N GLN A 362 46.36 34.65 15.58
CA GLN A 362 46.77 34.66 17.00
C GLN A 362 48.29 34.61 17.21
N GLY A 363 49.03 33.94 16.34
CA GLY A 363 50.48 33.89 16.37
C GLY A 363 51.11 35.26 16.12
N ARG A 364 50.59 36.06 15.18
CA ARG A 364 51.06 37.45 14.99
C ARG A 364 50.76 38.34 16.19
N GLY A 365 49.59 38.30 16.76
CA GLY A 365 49.22 39.12 17.94
C GLY A 365 49.93 38.73 19.24
N PHE A 366 50.41 37.48 19.35
CA PHE A 366 51.20 37.04 20.51
C PHE A 366 52.67 37.47 20.42
N PHE A 367 53.27 37.42 19.21
CA PHE A 367 54.62 37.91 19.02
C PHE A 367 54.75 39.45 19.13
N GLU A 368 53.71 40.21 18.67
CA GLU A 368 53.67 41.67 18.83
C GLU A 368 53.46 42.14 20.27
N ARG A 369 53.06 41.27 21.22
CA ARG A 369 52.95 41.60 22.65
C ARG A 369 54.15 41.18 23.50
N ILE A 370 55.12 40.47 22.94
CA ILE A 370 56.31 39.99 23.65
C ILE A 370 57.58 40.79 23.22
N PHE A 371 57.54 41.51 22.12
CA PHE A 371 58.53 42.43 21.64
C PHE A 371 57.95 43.85 21.54
#